data_41926d0b3ee6c247840bab1a3e1506b1
#
_entry.id   41926d0b3ee6c247840bab1a3e1506b1
#
_cell.length_a   1.000
_cell.length_b   1.000
_cell.length_c   1.000
_cell.angle_alpha   90.00
_cell.angle_beta   90.00
_cell.angle_gamma   90.00
#
_symmetry.space_group_name_H-M   'P 1'
#
loop_
_entity.id
_entity.type
_entity.pdbx_description
1 polymer ?
#
loop_
_entity_poly.entity_id
_entity_poly.type
_entity_poly.pdbx_seq_one_letter_code
_entity_poly.pdbx_strand_id
1 'polypeptide(L)'
;MKYIYLLIACVSMSCSPIATFPPIETEAATKFGDAARKPVPRVMAVIVKYAHEHYGWTDEIVFNLPEGVGQEAYALVNAMLTNATPMTNNDQSAYHIIELRVRGFDAEADVVYPTRSGEYQMATLRLHTSAFDPWKVTHDRVWAMPIHESPSFTYPKDKVAEASNKTP
;
A
#
# COMPACT_ATOMS: atom_id res chain seq x y z
N MET A 1 -11.71 -32.80 -30.23
CA MET A 1 -12.18 -31.40 -30.15
C MET A 1 -12.82 -31.04 -28.79
N LYS A 2 -13.36 -31.94 -27.96
CA LYS A 2 -13.96 -31.61 -26.64
C LYS A 2 -12.95 -31.06 -25.59
N TYR A 3 -11.68 -31.45 -25.66
CA TYR A 3 -10.65 -31.02 -24.68
C TYR A 3 -10.06 -29.63 -24.93
N ILE A 4 -10.20 -29.12 -26.16
CA ILE A 4 -9.70 -27.75 -26.50
C ILE A 4 -10.57 -26.68 -25.82
N TYR A 5 -11.87 -26.87 -25.68
CA TYR A 5 -12.76 -25.94 -25.00
C TYR A 5 -12.54 -25.88 -23.50
N LEU A 6 -12.10 -26.98 -22.89
CA LEU A 6 -11.78 -27.02 -21.45
C LEU A 6 -10.51 -26.19 -21.13
N LEU A 7 -9.53 -26.25 -22.03
CA LEU A 7 -8.27 -25.50 -21.89
C LEU A 7 -8.47 -23.98 -22.04
N ILE A 8 -9.34 -23.57 -22.96
CA ILE A 8 -9.68 -22.15 -23.19
C ILE A 8 -10.46 -21.57 -22.01
N ALA A 9 -11.33 -22.36 -21.37
CA ALA A 9 -12.09 -21.91 -20.19
C ALA A 9 -11.21 -21.68 -18.96
N CYS A 10 -10.09 -22.39 -18.82
CA CYS A 10 -9.15 -22.19 -17.70
C CYS A 10 -8.29 -20.91 -17.84
N VAL A 11 -8.07 -20.42 -19.06
CA VAL A 11 -7.22 -19.22 -19.29
C VAL A 11 -7.98 -17.92 -19.01
N SER A 12 -9.30 -17.92 -19.09
CA SER A 12 -10.11 -16.72 -18.86
C SER A 12 -10.36 -16.36 -17.38
N MET A 13 -9.94 -17.19 -16.41
CA MET A 13 -10.12 -16.93 -14.98
C MET A 13 -8.97 -16.14 -14.32
N SER A 14 -7.95 -15.72 -15.07
CA SER A 14 -6.65 -15.29 -14.52
C SER A 14 -6.48 -13.78 -14.32
N CYS A 15 -7.49 -12.93 -14.52
CA CYS A 15 -7.29 -11.49 -14.57
C CYS A 15 -7.95 -10.64 -13.48
N SER A 16 -8.41 -11.23 -12.38
CA SER A 16 -9.00 -10.45 -11.29
C SER A 16 -7.91 -9.92 -10.34
N PRO A 17 -7.95 -8.64 -9.92
CA PRO A 17 -7.05 -8.14 -8.89
C PRO A 17 -7.27 -8.93 -7.60
N ILE A 18 -6.20 -9.33 -6.93
CA ILE A 18 -6.28 -10.05 -5.66
C ILE A 18 -6.66 -9.08 -4.53
N ALA A 19 -6.16 -7.85 -4.59
CA ALA A 19 -6.45 -6.81 -3.64
C ALA A 19 -6.24 -5.43 -4.25
N THR A 20 -7.11 -4.47 -3.90
CA THR A 20 -6.99 -3.06 -4.24
C THR A 20 -7.25 -2.23 -3.00
N PHE A 21 -6.39 -1.27 -2.71
CA PHE A 21 -6.50 -0.35 -1.58
C PHE A 21 -6.28 1.09 -2.06
N PRO A 22 -7.15 2.06 -1.77
CA PRO A 22 -8.44 1.89 -1.09
C PRO A 22 -9.34 0.88 -1.81
N PRO A 23 -10.24 0.20 -1.08
CA PRO A 23 -11.18 -0.75 -1.70
C PRO A 23 -12.04 -0.04 -2.75
N ILE A 24 -12.07 -0.59 -3.96
CA ILE A 24 -13.01 -0.13 -4.98
C ILE A 24 -14.36 -0.80 -4.68
N GLU A 25 -15.45 -0.06 -4.67
CA GLU A 25 -16.81 -0.52 -4.35
C GLU A 25 -17.41 -1.51 -5.39
N THR A 26 -16.60 -2.25 -6.11
CA THR A 26 -17.06 -3.28 -7.03
C THR A 26 -16.98 -4.64 -6.36
N GLU A 27 -18.02 -5.48 -6.52
CA GLU A 27 -18.16 -6.80 -5.88
C GLU A 27 -16.93 -7.72 -6.00
N ALA A 28 -16.10 -7.54 -7.01
CA ALA A 28 -14.89 -8.33 -7.22
C ALA A 28 -13.76 -7.99 -6.23
N ALA A 29 -13.70 -6.77 -5.73
CA ALA A 29 -12.64 -6.30 -4.82
C ALA A 29 -12.88 -6.69 -3.35
N THR A 30 -14.13 -6.94 -2.97
CA THR A 30 -14.52 -7.18 -1.57
C THR A 30 -14.11 -8.53 -1.00
N LYS A 31 -13.83 -9.53 -1.83
CA LYS A 31 -13.51 -10.90 -1.37
C LYS A 31 -12.10 -11.05 -0.80
N PHE A 32 -11.19 -10.12 -1.06
CA PHE A 32 -9.79 -10.16 -0.62
C PHE A 32 -9.33 -8.87 0.08
N GLY A 33 -10.27 -8.07 0.56
CA GLY A 33 -10.04 -6.75 1.13
C GLY A 33 -9.34 -6.70 2.51
N ASP A 34 -8.79 -7.82 2.98
CA ASP A 34 -8.06 -7.85 4.24
C ASP A 34 -6.57 -7.50 3.99
N ALA A 35 -6.22 -6.26 4.28
CA ALA A 35 -4.86 -5.74 4.14
C ALA A 35 -3.84 -6.44 5.06
N ALA A 36 -4.28 -7.16 6.09
CA ALA A 36 -3.41 -7.93 6.98
C ALA A 36 -3.03 -9.30 6.39
N ARG A 37 -3.70 -9.75 5.32
CA ARG A 37 -3.37 -11.05 4.68
C ARG A 37 -2.20 -10.94 3.71
N LYS A 38 -1.36 -11.98 3.74
CA LYS A 38 -0.29 -12.13 2.75
C LYS A 38 -0.86 -12.16 1.32
N PRO A 39 -0.20 -11.51 0.34
CA PRO A 39 1.12 -10.88 0.42
C PRO A 39 1.09 -9.38 0.78
N VAL A 40 -0.07 -8.79 1.04
CA VAL A 40 -0.31 -7.34 1.08
C VAL A 40 0.62 -6.58 2.04
N PRO A 41 0.79 -6.95 3.34
CA PRO A 41 1.69 -6.21 4.22
C PRO A 41 3.14 -6.23 3.73
N ARG A 42 3.57 -7.35 3.13
CA ARG A 42 4.93 -7.48 2.60
C ARG A 42 5.15 -6.56 1.40
N VAL A 43 4.16 -6.45 0.51
CA VAL A 43 4.20 -5.54 -0.64
C VAL A 43 4.28 -4.10 -0.15
N MET A 44 3.43 -3.70 0.82
CA MET A 44 3.44 -2.37 1.41
C MET A 44 4.80 -2.04 2.07
N ALA A 45 5.37 -2.98 2.82
CA ALA A 45 6.70 -2.79 3.43
C ALA A 45 7.80 -2.58 2.38
N VAL A 46 7.78 -3.34 1.28
CA VAL A 46 8.74 -3.17 0.17
C VAL A 46 8.57 -1.80 -0.49
N ILE A 47 7.34 -1.33 -0.69
CA ILE A 47 7.04 -0.01 -1.27
C ILE A 47 7.60 1.11 -0.39
N VAL A 48 7.27 1.10 0.91
CA VAL A 48 7.73 2.13 1.86
C VAL A 48 9.26 2.13 1.95
N LYS A 49 9.88 0.96 2.06
CA LYS A 49 11.33 0.82 2.09
C LYS A 49 11.97 1.38 0.82
N TYR A 50 11.46 1.02 -0.35
CA TYR A 50 11.96 1.51 -1.64
C TYR A 50 11.84 3.04 -1.73
N ALA A 51 10.67 3.59 -1.39
CA ALA A 51 10.44 5.03 -1.44
C ALA A 51 11.41 5.78 -0.52
N HIS A 52 11.67 5.25 0.68
CA HIS A 52 12.64 5.82 1.60
C HIS A 52 14.07 5.75 1.06
N GLU A 53 14.52 4.60 0.54
CA GLU A 53 15.88 4.38 0.03
C GLU A 53 16.19 5.21 -1.23
N HIS A 54 15.20 5.47 -2.09
CA HIS A 54 15.41 6.12 -3.39
C HIS A 54 15.05 7.60 -3.39
N TYR A 55 14.06 8.00 -2.58
CA TYR A 55 13.55 9.38 -2.57
C TYR A 55 13.76 10.06 -1.21
N GLY A 56 14.08 9.27 -0.17
CA GLY A 56 14.21 9.75 1.19
C GLY A 56 15.46 10.60 1.43
N TRP A 57 15.40 11.39 2.50
CA TRP A 57 16.49 12.26 2.97
C TRP A 57 16.62 12.26 4.50
N THR A 58 15.79 11.50 5.20
CA THR A 58 15.79 11.35 6.67
C THR A 58 16.21 9.93 7.04
N ASP A 59 16.72 9.75 8.27
CA ASP A 59 17.07 8.42 8.78
C ASP A 59 15.85 7.65 9.31
N GLU A 60 14.77 8.35 9.64
CA GLU A 60 13.52 7.78 10.15
C GLU A 60 12.51 7.59 9.03
N ILE A 61 11.81 6.47 9.07
CA ILE A 61 10.72 6.16 8.16
C ILE A 61 9.38 6.45 8.86
N VAL A 62 8.72 7.52 8.49
CA VAL A 62 7.31 7.73 8.86
C VAL A 62 6.46 7.32 7.68
N PHE A 63 5.48 6.45 7.88
CA PHE A 63 4.68 5.91 6.78
C PHE A 63 3.18 5.97 7.04
N ASN A 64 2.42 6.09 5.95
CA ASN A 64 0.97 6.10 5.93
C ASN A 64 0.48 5.12 4.87
N LEU A 65 -0.44 4.23 5.24
CA LEU A 65 -0.99 3.22 4.35
C LEU A 65 -2.30 3.71 3.72
N PRO A 66 -2.79 3.07 2.67
CA PRO A 66 -4.03 3.48 2.00
C PRO A 66 -5.22 3.54 2.95
N GLU A 67 -6.19 4.37 2.63
CA GLU A 67 -7.45 4.44 3.36
C GLU A 67 -8.12 3.06 3.45
N GLY A 68 -8.75 2.78 4.60
CA GLY A 68 -9.40 1.50 4.87
C GLY A 68 -8.47 0.38 5.35
N VAL A 69 -7.15 0.62 5.41
CA VAL A 69 -6.19 -0.35 5.96
C VAL A 69 -6.27 -0.35 7.48
N GLY A 70 -6.52 -1.52 8.07
CA GLY A 70 -6.68 -1.69 9.51
C GLY A 70 -5.36 -1.68 10.30
N GLN A 71 -5.47 -1.50 11.62
CA GLN A 71 -4.35 -1.40 12.56
C GLN A 71 -3.42 -2.64 12.53
N GLU A 72 -3.97 -3.83 12.31
CA GLU A 72 -3.19 -5.07 12.20
C GLU A 72 -2.21 -5.02 11.03
N ALA A 73 -2.64 -4.52 9.86
CA ALA A 73 -1.76 -4.37 8.71
C ALA A 73 -0.64 -3.34 8.97
N TYR A 74 -0.95 -2.23 9.63
CA TYR A 74 0.06 -1.26 10.08
C TYR A 74 1.11 -1.90 10.98
N ALA A 75 0.68 -2.71 11.97
CA ALA A 75 1.58 -3.42 12.86
C ALA A 75 2.48 -4.41 12.11
N LEU A 76 1.92 -5.15 11.14
CA LEU A 76 2.68 -6.09 10.30
C LEU A 76 3.69 -5.37 9.40
N VAL A 77 3.32 -4.26 8.77
CA VAL A 77 4.24 -3.45 7.96
C VAL A 77 5.36 -2.89 8.82
N ASN A 78 5.01 -2.31 9.99
CA ASN A 78 5.99 -1.76 10.91
C ASN A 78 7.01 -2.82 11.39
N ALA A 79 6.55 -4.03 11.69
CA ALA A 79 7.43 -5.14 12.09
C ALA A 79 8.42 -5.59 10.99
N MET A 80 8.16 -5.27 9.72
CA MET A 80 9.02 -5.61 8.58
C MET A 80 10.02 -4.49 8.23
N LEU A 81 9.85 -3.30 8.78
CA LEU A 81 10.68 -2.13 8.54
C LEU A 81 11.59 -1.86 9.74
N THR A 82 12.78 -1.32 9.47
CA THR A 82 13.70 -0.88 10.53
C THR A 82 13.57 0.63 10.69
N ASN A 83 13.54 1.12 11.94
CA ASN A 83 13.38 2.54 12.27
C ASN A 83 12.16 3.18 11.61
N ALA A 84 11.04 2.46 11.61
CA ALA A 84 9.81 2.92 11.01
C ALA A 84 8.72 3.14 12.06
N THR A 85 7.90 4.15 11.84
CA THR A 85 6.73 4.47 12.68
C THR A 85 5.54 4.82 11.79
N PRO A 86 4.32 4.34 12.13
CA PRO A 86 3.11 4.82 11.49
C PRO A 86 2.92 6.32 11.71
N MET A 87 2.46 7.03 10.70
CA MET A 87 2.04 8.43 10.82
C MET A 87 0.85 8.53 11.80
N THR A 88 0.90 9.47 12.74
CA THR A 88 -0.14 9.64 13.78
C THR A 88 -0.86 10.98 13.72
N ASN A 89 -0.30 11.96 13.02
CA ASN A 89 -0.89 13.28 12.82
C ASN A 89 -0.42 13.88 11.49
N ASN A 90 -1.12 14.90 10.99
CA ASN A 90 -0.87 15.52 9.70
C ASN A 90 0.40 16.40 9.65
N ASP A 91 1.03 16.69 10.78
CA ASP A 91 2.23 17.53 10.82
C ASP A 91 3.51 16.74 10.55
N GLN A 92 3.41 15.40 10.49
CA GLN A 92 4.54 14.51 10.21
C GLN A 92 4.78 14.40 8.70
N SER A 93 6.03 14.57 8.30
CA SER A 93 6.46 14.21 6.94
C SER A 93 6.50 12.69 6.79
N ALA A 94 5.70 12.14 5.89
CA ALA A 94 5.54 10.69 5.76
C ALA A 94 5.58 10.22 4.31
N TYR A 95 5.90 8.93 4.12
CA TYR A 95 5.72 8.21 2.86
C TYR A 95 4.30 7.67 2.83
N HIS A 96 3.49 8.12 1.88
CA HIS A 96 2.08 7.73 1.76
C HIS A 96 1.90 6.76 0.61
N ILE A 97 1.38 5.57 0.87
CA ILE A 97 0.83 4.72 -0.19
C ILE A 97 -0.60 5.17 -0.42
N ILE A 98 -0.84 5.83 -1.54
CA ILE A 98 -2.18 6.35 -1.88
C ILE A 98 -3.06 5.27 -2.46
N GLU A 99 -2.50 4.48 -3.36
CA GLU A 99 -3.20 3.37 -3.99
C GLU A 99 -2.26 2.17 -4.12
N LEU A 100 -2.81 0.98 -3.90
CA LEU A 100 -2.11 -0.29 -4.09
C LEU A 100 -3.02 -1.27 -4.81
N ARG A 101 -2.55 -1.84 -5.91
CA ARG A 101 -3.20 -2.92 -6.66
C ARG A 101 -2.28 -4.12 -6.70
N VAL A 102 -2.75 -5.26 -6.21
CA VAL A 102 -2.00 -6.53 -6.24
C VAL A 102 -2.72 -7.51 -7.14
N ARG A 103 -2.00 -8.11 -8.09
CA ARG A 103 -2.53 -9.07 -9.08
C ARG A 103 -1.55 -10.23 -9.25
N GLY A 104 -1.82 -11.36 -8.59
CA GLY A 104 -0.95 -12.53 -8.68
C GLY A 104 0.49 -12.24 -8.24
N PHE A 105 1.42 -12.24 -9.18
CA PHE A 105 2.84 -11.98 -8.95
C PHE A 105 3.24 -10.52 -9.21
N ASP A 106 2.30 -9.66 -9.56
CA ASP A 106 2.53 -8.25 -9.87
C ASP A 106 1.79 -7.35 -8.89
N ALA A 107 2.36 -6.18 -8.63
CA ALA A 107 1.71 -5.12 -7.90
C ALA A 107 2.06 -3.76 -8.50
N GLU A 108 1.15 -2.81 -8.38
CA GLU A 108 1.35 -1.41 -8.73
C GLU A 108 0.88 -0.53 -7.58
N ALA A 109 1.66 0.50 -7.25
CA ALA A 109 1.32 1.42 -6.18
C ALA A 109 1.63 2.86 -6.56
N ASP A 110 0.74 3.78 -6.17
CA ASP A 110 1.00 5.21 -6.20
C ASP A 110 1.45 5.65 -4.81
N VAL A 111 2.63 6.28 -4.75
CA VAL A 111 3.28 6.71 -3.52
C VAL A 111 3.52 8.21 -3.56
N VAL A 112 3.15 8.90 -2.49
CA VAL A 112 3.49 10.30 -2.27
C VAL A 112 4.55 10.37 -1.19
N TYR A 113 5.63 11.11 -1.46
CA TYR A 113 6.79 11.19 -0.58
C TYR A 113 7.25 12.64 -0.40
N PRO A 114 7.80 12.98 0.78
CA PRO A 114 8.28 14.33 1.06
C PRO A 114 9.61 14.59 0.33
N THR A 115 9.76 15.79 -0.21
CA THR A 115 10.99 16.28 -0.80
C THR A 115 11.79 17.16 0.19
N ARG A 116 13.05 17.44 -0.12
CA ARG A 116 13.88 18.33 0.71
C ARG A 116 13.38 19.77 0.74
N SER A 117 12.60 20.19 -0.24
CA SER A 117 11.98 21.53 -0.28
C SER A 117 10.77 21.68 0.64
N GLY A 118 10.30 20.59 1.26
CA GLY A 118 9.09 20.56 2.08
C GLY A 118 7.80 20.35 1.29
N GLU A 119 7.89 20.22 -0.02
CA GLU A 119 6.78 19.82 -0.88
C GLU A 119 6.70 18.29 -0.97
N TYR A 120 5.59 17.78 -1.50
CA TYR A 120 5.42 16.37 -1.78
C TYR A 120 5.52 16.09 -3.28
N GLN A 121 5.95 14.89 -3.62
CA GLN A 121 6.01 14.41 -4.98
C GLN A 121 5.43 13.01 -5.07
N MET A 122 4.88 12.65 -6.23
CA MET A 122 4.27 11.34 -6.46
C MET A 122 5.14 10.49 -7.38
N ALA A 123 5.20 9.19 -7.06
CA ALA A 123 5.75 8.17 -7.95
C ALA A 123 4.79 6.98 -8.06
N THR A 124 4.73 6.37 -9.25
CA THR A 124 4.09 5.08 -9.46
C THR A 124 5.17 4.00 -9.48
N LEU A 125 5.03 3.00 -8.62
CA LEU A 125 5.94 1.88 -8.48
C LEU A 125 5.30 0.61 -9.02
N ARG A 126 6.03 -0.15 -9.85
CA ARG A 126 5.63 -1.51 -10.25
C ARG A 126 6.52 -2.52 -9.58
N LEU A 127 5.90 -3.53 -9.00
CA LEU A 127 6.58 -4.58 -8.28
C LEU A 127 6.27 -5.93 -8.91
N HIS A 128 7.24 -6.82 -8.81
CA HIS A 128 7.10 -8.21 -9.23
C HIS A 128 7.68 -9.15 -8.18
N THR A 129 7.10 -10.34 -8.10
CA THR A 129 7.63 -11.48 -7.33
C THR A 129 7.54 -12.74 -8.17
N SER A 130 8.25 -13.79 -7.79
CA SER A 130 8.12 -15.11 -8.38
C SER A 130 8.07 -16.18 -7.29
N ALA A 131 7.95 -17.44 -7.68
CA ALA A 131 8.00 -18.55 -6.72
C ALA A 131 9.34 -18.63 -5.95
N PHE A 132 10.41 -18.04 -6.52
CA PHE A 132 11.77 -18.12 -5.99
C PHE A 132 12.35 -16.77 -5.56
N ASP A 133 11.76 -15.65 -6.03
CA ASP A 133 12.22 -14.30 -5.75
C ASP A 133 11.25 -13.54 -4.84
N PRO A 134 11.75 -12.77 -3.86
CA PRO A 134 10.91 -11.90 -3.06
C PRO A 134 10.32 -10.76 -3.90
N TRP A 135 9.31 -10.07 -3.35
CA TRP A 135 8.80 -8.85 -3.93
C TRP A 135 9.92 -7.82 -4.09
N LYS A 136 10.02 -7.23 -5.28
CA LYS A 136 10.98 -6.17 -5.60
C LYS A 136 10.34 -5.16 -6.56
N VAL A 137 10.74 -3.90 -6.44
CA VAL A 137 10.37 -2.86 -7.42
C VAL A 137 11.16 -3.12 -8.69
N THR A 138 10.47 -3.22 -9.81
CA THR A 138 11.04 -3.46 -11.15
C THR A 138 11.04 -2.21 -12.01
N HIS A 139 10.15 -1.28 -11.70
CA HIS A 139 10.02 -0.02 -12.42
C HIS A 139 9.45 1.04 -11.49
N ASP A 140 9.96 2.27 -11.63
CA ASP A 140 9.40 3.44 -10.97
C ASP A 140 9.23 4.58 -11.99
N ARG A 141 8.23 5.40 -11.75
CA ARG A 141 7.97 6.60 -12.55
C ARG A 141 7.62 7.75 -11.61
N VAL A 142 8.50 8.73 -11.55
CA VAL A 142 8.25 9.97 -10.81
C VAL A 142 7.42 10.93 -11.67
N TRP A 143 6.39 11.52 -11.08
CA TRP A 143 5.54 12.50 -11.73
C TRP A 143 6.13 13.90 -11.56
N ALA A 144 6.16 14.68 -12.64
CA ALA A 144 6.79 16.00 -12.62
C ALA A 144 6.01 17.08 -11.83
N MET A 145 4.76 16.82 -11.46
CA MET A 145 3.95 17.80 -10.75
C MET A 145 4.13 17.64 -9.23
N PRO A 146 4.54 18.71 -8.52
CA PRO A 146 4.60 18.71 -7.07
C PRO A 146 3.18 18.69 -6.47
N ILE A 147 3.05 18.10 -5.30
CA ILE A 147 1.84 18.09 -4.49
C ILE A 147 2.07 19.06 -3.34
N HIS A 148 1.28 20.13 -3.28
CA HIS A 148 1.46 21.18 -2.26
C HIS A 148 0.89 20.81 -0.90
N GLU A 149 -0.10 19.90 -0.86
CA GLU A 149 -0.74 19.46 0.37
C GLU A 149 -0.35 18.01 0.69
N SER A 150 0.07 17.77 1.93
CA SER A 150 0.30 16.41 2.42
C SER A 150 -1.00 15.62 2.41
N PRO A 151 -0.99 14.37 1.94
CA PRO A 151 -2.15 13.49 2.15
C PRO A 151 -2.45 13.34 3.64
N SER A 152 -3.74 13.29 3.98
CA SER A 152 -4.17 13.09 5.36
C SER A 152 -3.73 11.73 5.91
N PHE A 153 -3.46 11.66 7.20
CA PHE A 153 -3.16 10.39 7.84
C PHE A 153 -4.41 9.50 7.91
N THR A 154 -4.20 8.21 7.70
CA THR A 154 -5.26 7.19 7.61
C THR A 154 -5.18 6.15 8.72
N TYR A 155 -4.20 6.27 9.64
CA TYR A 155 -4.05 5.34 10.75
C TYR A 155 -5.35 5.23 11.56
N PRO A 156 -5.89 4.02 11.77
CA PRO A 156 -7.16 3.83 12.47
C PRO A 156 -7.02 4.31 13.92
N LYS A 157 -7.79 5.34 14.29
CA LYS A 157 -7.94 5.72 15.70
C LYS A 157 -8.74 4.63 16.40
N ASP A 158 -8.25 4.17 17.53
CA ASP A 158 -8.97 3.18 18.34
C ASP A 158 -10.38 3.68 18.66
N LYS A 159 -11.39 2.92 18.24
CA LYS A 159 -12.79 3.16 18.60
C LYS A 159 -13.06 3.04 20.11
N VAL A 160 -12.03 2.72 20.89
CA VAL A 160 -12.11 2.55 22.35
C VAL A 160 -12.29 3.88 23.09
N ALA A 161 -11.82 4.99 22.51
CA ALA A 161 -11.92 6.30 23.16
C ALA A 161 -13.35 6.91 23.10
N GLU A 162 -14.19 6.52 22.14
CA GLU A 162 -15.56 7.04 22.03
C GLU A 162 -16.59 6.32 22.93
N ALA A 163 -16.31 5.09 23.30
CA ALA A 163 -17.20 4.32 24.17
C ALA A 163 -17.14 4.76 25.65
N SER A 164 -16.03 5.39 26.08
CA SER A 164 -15.84 5.84 27.47
C SER A 164 -16.50 7.16 27.80
N ASN A 165 -17.00 7.90 26.81
CA ASN A 165 -17.64 9.23 27.02
C ASN A 165 -19.16 9.20 26.91
N LYS A 166 -19.77 8.00 26.93
CA LYS A 166 -21.23 7.80 26.93
C LYS A 166 -21.65 7.03 28.17
N THR A 167 -21.46 7.64 29.33
CA THR A 167 -22.18 7.23 30.54
C THR A 167 -22.92 8.46 31.06
N PRO A 168 -24.24 8.36 31.22
CA PRO A 168 -25.13 9.46 31.62
C PRO A 168 -24.88 9.89 33.06
#